data_bbec5456963043053e97d628c4e9181a
#
_entry.id   bbec5456963043053e97d628c4e9181a
#
_cell.length_a   1.000
_cell.length_b   1.000
_cell.length_c   1.000
_cell.angle_alpha   90.00
_cell.angle_beta   90.00
_cell.angle_gamma   90.00
#
_symmetry.space_group_name_H-M   'P 1'
#
loop_
_entity.id
_entity.type
_entity.pdbx_description
1 polymer ?
#
loop_
_entity_poly.entity_id
_entity_poly.type
_entity_poly.pdbx_seq_one_letter_code
_entity_poly.pdbx_strand_id
1 'polypeptide(L)'
;MNLNDFLTKLGIKGPEYTTRFWIILIVCIVVVLIIYYALLDRYTPYTSDAYIQAYVVQVAPQVEGRVIGVYVENNQFVQEGEKLFSLDPRPFEYQVEQQRAELVQSRQEVNQYESDIRAAEQVVKQSQADLTYAQKLYDDLLPLAEKNYVARIELDQAIDQLNSQKAVLNQSIAEYERTKQALEYTIDGEFALIRQMESQLAYYRYQLEQTTVYASVDGFVTNLQLVSGSYIDVGDAVLTLVDDDNWWVVANFRENSVGRIKPGQRAEISVAMYPGKIFKAEVESSDWGVSTGQGIPSGDLPDVENPENWVSISQRFPVRLSIADLNEEEYPLRIGGTVSVSVYTGRNFILNGLAGFWLRIGSLVDYFY
;
A
#
# COMPACT_ATOMS: atom_id res chain seq x y z
N MET A 1 55.17 -12.57 -48.86
CA MET A 1 56.24 -12.93 -47.88
C MET A 1 55.72 -14.17 -47.19
N ASN A 2 56.31 -15.34 -47.53
CA ASN A 2 55.87 -16.65 -47.02
C ASN A 2 56.21 -16.78 -45.53
N LEU A 3 55.28 -17.33 -44.73
CA LEU A 3 55.39 -17.56 -43.28
C LEU A 3 56.70 -18.30 -42.93
N ASN A 4 57.22 -19.15 -43.82
CA ASN A 4 58.46 -19.86 -43.68
C ASN A 4 59.71 -18.93 -43.71
N ASP A 5 59.71 -17.83 -44.50
CA ASP A 5 60.81 -16.86 -44.53
C ASP A 5 60.88 -15.98 -43.24
N PHE A 6 59.75 -15.75 -42.64
CA PHE A 6 59.67 -15.06 -41.35
C PHE A 6 60.19 -15.96 -40.20
N LEU A 7 59.83 -17.23 -40.22
CA LEU A 7 60.26 -18.23 -39.21
C LEU A 7 61.77 -18.58 -39.31
N THR A 8 62.34 -18.59 -40.52
CA THR A 8 63.79 -18.78 -40.70
C THR A 8 64.62 -17.59 -40.28
N LYS A 9 64.08 -16.35 -40.33
CA LYS A 9 64.73 -15.16 -39.79
C LYS A 9 64.76 -15.14 -38.25
N LEU A 10 63.81 -15.85 -37.59
CA LEU A 10 63.75 -16.03 -36.14
C LEU A 10 64.61 -17.21 -35.62
N GLY A 11 65.43 -17.84 -36.47
CA GLY A 11 66.34 -18.91 -36.08
C GLY A 11 65.67 -20.29 -35.86
N ILE A 12 64.41 -20.48 -36.32
CA ILE A 12 63.64 -21.69 -36.11
C ILE A 12 63.78 -22.58 -37.32
N LYS A 13 64.66 -23.58 -37.27
CA LYS A 13 64.90 -24.56 -38.33
C LYS A 13 64.46 -25.97 -37.91
N GLY A 14 63.53 -26.56 -38.70
CA GLY A 14 63.16 -27.97 -38.63
C GLY A 14 61.70 -28.28 -38.26
N PRO A 15 61.14 -29.46 -38.62
CA PRO A 15 59.76 -29.83 -38.44
C PRO A 15 59.29 -29.91 -36.95
N GLU A 16 60.20 -30.15 -36.02
CA GLU A 16 59.91 -30.14 -34.56
C GLU A 16 59.62 -28.73 -34.03
N TYR A 17 60.19 -27.69 -34.64
CA TYR A 17 59.96 -26.31 -34.23
C TYR A 17 58.62 -25.78 -34.71
N THR A 18 58.11 -26.25 -35.83
CA THR A 18 56.75 -25.88 -36.30
C THR A 18 55.66 -26.39 -35.36
N THR A 19 55.78 -27.57 -34.81
CA THR A 19 54.86 -28.15 -33.85
C THR A 19 54.89 -27.36 -32.53
N ARG A 20 56.07 -27.04 -32.02
CA ARG A 20 56.22 -26.21 -30.79
C ARG A 20 55.66 -24.78 -30.97
N PHE A 21 55.87 -24.20 -32.18
CA PHE A 21 55.32 -22.90 -32.51
C PHE A 21 53.77 -22.88 -32.44
N TRP A 22 53.15 -23.88 -33.03
CA TRP A 22 51.68 -24.00 -33.01
C TRP A 22 51.16 -24.25 -31.60
N ILE A 23 51.83 -25.02 -30.77
CA ILE A 23 51.50 -25.24 -29.38
C ILE A 23 51.57 -23.90 -28.58
N ILE A 24 52.68 -23.17 -28.76
CA ILE A 24 52.88 -21.86 -28.08
C ILE A 24 51.83 -20.87 -28.55
N LEU A 25 51.52 -20.81 -29.85
CA LEU A 25 50.49 -19.94 -30.42
C LEU A 25 49.11 -20.24 -29.82
N ILE A 26 48.73 -21.53 -29.74
CA ILE A 26 47.45 -21.96 -29.14
C ILE A 26 47.41 -21.56 -27.66
N VAL A 27 48.49 -21.81 -26.90
CA VAL A 27 48.55 -21.41 -25.48
C VAL A 27 48.43 -19.90 -25.34
N CYS A 28 49.14 -19.11 -26.17
CA CYS A 28 49.01 -17.65 -26.15
C CYS A 28 47.54 -17.19 -26.46
N ILE A 29 46.91 -17.80 -27.45
CA ILE A 29 45.49 -17.51 -27.78
C ILE A 29 44.61 -17.84 -26.60
N VAL A 30 44.77 -18.98 -25.95
CA VAL A 30 43.98 -19.41 -24.80
C VAL A 30 44.19 -18.41 -23.63
N VAL A 31 45.43 -18.02 -23.36
CA VAL A 31 45.73 -17.01 -22.30
C VAL A 31 45.10 -15.65 -22.61
N VAL A 32 45.20 -15.22 -23.88
CA VAL A 32 44.54 -13.97 -24.31
C VAL A 32 43.01 -14.05 -24.17
N LEU A 33 42.39 -15.18 -24.51
CA LEU A 33 40.96 -15.40 -24.34
C LEU A 33 40.57 -15.41 -22.85
N ILE A 34 41.35 -16.02 -21.97
CA ILE A 34 41.08 -16.00 -20.52
C ILE A 34 41.21 -14.57 -19.97
N ILE A 35 42.21 -13.80 -20.31
CA ILE A 35 42.38 -12.41 -19.92
C ILE A 35 41.22 -11.57 -20.47
N TYR A 36 40.88 -11.77 -21.72
CA TYR A 36 39.76 -11.09 -22.36
C TYR A 36 38.44 -11.36 -21.62
N TYR A 37 38.14 -12.65 -21.33
CA TYR A 37 36.93 -13.01 -20.58
C TYR A 37 36.90 -12.39 -19.17
N ALA A 38 38.02 -12.43 -18.46
CA ALA A 38 38.17 -11.81 -17.13
C ALA A 38 37.97 -10.28 -17.15
N LEU A 39 38.43 -9.61 -18.21
CA LEU A 39 38.26 -8.17 -18.40
C LEU A 39 36.79 -7.83 -18.77
N LEU A 40 36.16 -8.62 -19.63
CA LEU A 40 34.77 -8.46 -19.99
C LEU A 40 33.87 -8.58 -18.74
N ASP A 41 34.00 -9.66 -17.98
CA ASP A 41 33.19 -9.89 -16.76
C ASP A 41 33.36 -8.77 -15.74
N ARG A 42 34.53 -8.12 -15.72
CA ARG A 42 34.85 -7.04 -14.79
C ARG A 42 34.40 -5.65 -15.23
N TYR A 43 34.39 -5.32 -16.52
CA TYR A 43 34.10 -3.97 -17.06
C TYR A 43 32.76 -3.87 -17.78
N THR A 44 32.24 -4.99 -18.24
CA THR A 44 30.92 -5.10 -18.88
C THR A 44 30.20 -6.32 -18.35
N PRO A 45 29.79 -6.30 -17.05
CA PRO A 45 29.08 -7.43 -16.45
C PRO A 45 27.89 -7.87 -17.31
N TYR A 46 27.84 -9.16 -17.57
CA TYR A 46 26.76 -9.79 -18.32
C TYR A 46 26.08 -10.85 -17.46
N THR A 47 24.76 -10.91 -17.56
CA THR A 47 23.97 -12.00 -16.97
C THR A 47 22.80 -12.36 -17.87
N SER A 48 22.50 -13.65 -17.96
CA SER A 48 21.26 -14.19 -18.55
C SER A 48 20.26 -14.62 -17.46
N ASP A 49 20.62 -14.43 -16.18
CA ASP A 49 19.74 -14.66 -15.05
C ASP A 49 19.08 -13.34 -14.67
N ALA A 50 18.15 -12.92 -15.52
CA ALA A 50 17.37 -11.72 -15.31
C ALA A 50 15.95 -11.95 -15.81
N TYR A 51 14.99 -11.25 -15.21
CA TYR A 51 13.57 -11.39 -15.52
C TYR A 51 12.84 -10.06 -15.36
N ILE A 52 11.78 -9.96 -16.16
CA ILE A 52 10.87 -8.81 -16.13
C ILE A 52 9.98 -8.90 -14.89
N GLN A 53 9.82 -7.78 -14.21
CA GLN A 53 8.89 -7.61 -13.10
C GLN A 53 8.04 -6.37 -13.32
N ALA A 54 6.85 -6.37 -12.69
CA ALA A 54 5.96 -5.24 -12.52
C ALA A 54 5.35 -5.31 -11.12
N TYR A 55 4.70 -4.26 -10.68
CA TYR A 55 3.92 -4.34 -9.45
C TYR A 55 2.70 -5.22 -9.67
N VAL A 56 2.40 -6.02 -8.67
CA VAL A 56 1.22 -6.89 -8.66
C VAL A 56 0.36 -6.55 -7.46
N VAL A 57 -0.92 -6.33 -7.70
CA VAL A 57 -1.91 -6.06 -6.66
C VAL A 57 -2.83 -7.27 -6.55
N GLN A 58 -2.80 -7.93 -5.41
CA GLN A 58 -3.76 -8.98 -5.11
C GLN A 58 -5.07 -8.33 -4.69
N VAL A 59 -6.13 -8.57 -5.45
CA VAL A 59 -7.46 -8.04 -5.18
C VAL A 59 -8.21 -9.03 -4.30
N ALA A 60 -8.57 -8.56 -3.12
CA ALA A 60 -9.35 -9.29 -2.13
C ALA A 60 -10.53 -8.44 -1.67
N PRO A 61 -11.72 -9.02 -1.40
CA PRO A 61 -12.86 -8.28 -0.89
C PRO A 61 -12.60 -7.81 0.55
N GLN A 62 -13.18 -6.66 0.90
CA GLN A 62 -13.15 -6.12 2.26
C GLN A 62 -14.36 -6.55 3.09
N VAL A 63 -15.36 -7.16 2.44
CA VAL A 63 -16.55 -7.75 3.06
C VAL A 63 -16.78 -9.13 2.48
N GLU A 64 -17.28 -10.04 3.31
CA GLU A 64 -17.63 -11.39 2.89
C GLU A 64 -18.97 -11.42 2.16
N GLY A 65 -19.15 -12.35 1.25
CA GLY A 65 -20.43 -12.48 0.59
C GLY A 65 -20.46 -13.38 -0.63
N ARG A 66 -21.65 -13.53 -1.17
CA ARG A 66 -21.86 -14.28 -2.40
C ARG A 66 -21.61 -13.40 -3.62
N VAL A 67 -20.80 -13.88 -4.56
CA VAL A 67 -20.54 -13.22 -5.85
C VAL A 67 -21.81 -13.26 -6.71
N ILE A 68 -22.32 -12.10 -7.11
CA ILE A 68 -23.47 -11.98 -8.00
C ILE A 68 -23.09 -11.66 -9.45
N GLY A 69 -21.92 -11.05 -9.65
CA GLY A 69 -21.42 -10.72 -10.98
C GLY A 69 -19.91 -10.60 -11.02
N VAL A 70 -19.32 -11.09 -12.10
CA VAL A 70 -17.90 -10.87 -12.47
C VAL A 70 -17.95 -10.14 -13.81
N TYR A 71 -17.26 -9.01 -13.92
CA TYR A 71 -17.37 -8.08 -15.05
C TYR A 71 -16.12 -8.05 -15.92
N VAL A 72 -15.10 -8.80 -15.53
CA VAL A 72 -13.81 -8.88 -16.21
C VAL A 72 -13.46 -10.33 -16.56
N GLU A 73 -12.59 -10.48 -17.57
CA GLU A 73 -12.05 -11.76 -17.99
C GLU A 73 -10.56 -11.86 -17.66
N ASN A 74 -10.03 -13.10 -17.63
CA ASN A 74 -8.60 -13.29 -17.41
C ASN A 74 -7.80 -12.75 -18.60
N ASN A 75 -6.71 -12.03 -18.34
CA ASN A 75 -5.88 -11.28 -19.28
C ASN A 75 -6.56 -10.07 -19.97
N GLN A 76 -7.69 -9.61 -19.44
CA GLN A 76 -8.30 -8.35 -19.87
C GLN A 76 -7.54 -7.17 -19.26
N PHE A 77 -7.33 -6.11 -20.06
CA PHE A 77 -6.89 -4.81 -19.57
C PHE A 77 -8.06 -4.08 -18.90
N VAL A 78 -7.81 -3.50 -17.73
CA VAL A 78 -8.77 -2.69 -16.96
C VAL A 78 -8.16 -1.37 -16.57
N GLN A 79 -8.99 -0.34 -16.46
CA GLN A 79 -8.58 0.97 -15.97
C GLN A 79 -8.85 1.12 -14.48
N GLU A 80 -8.10 1.99 -13.80
CA GLU A 80 -8.36 2.36 -12.42
C GLU A 80 -9.83 2.81 -12.25
N GLY A 81 -10.51 2.28 -11.24
CA GLY A 81 -11.93 2.52 -11.01
C GLY A 81 -12.88 1.69 -11.85
N GLU A 82 -12.41 0.81 -12.74
CA GLU A 82 -13.26 -0.13 -13.47
C GLU A 82 -13.78 -1.23 -12.54
N LYS A 83 -15.05 -1.60 -12.73
CA LYS A 83 -15.71 -2.59 -11.88
C LYS A 83 -15.23 -4.00 -12.20
N LEU A 84 -14.67 -4.69 -11.21
CA LEU A 84 -14.15 -6.05 -11.35
C LEU A 84 -15.17 -7.11 -11.06
N PHE A 85 -15.78 -7.06 -9.88
CA PHE A 85 -16.83 -7.98 -9.47
C PHE A 85 -17.74 -7.34 -8.42
N SER A 86 -18.86 -7.99 -8.14
CA SER A 86 -19.79 -7.54 -7.09
C SER A 86 -20.31 -8.71 -6.27
N LEU A 87 -20.48 -8.43 -4.99
CA LEU A 87 -21.11 -9.29 -4.00
C LEU A 87 -22.58 -8.94 -3.86
N ASP A 88 -23.35 -9.80 -3.20
CA ASP A 88 -24.77 -9.54 -2.91
C ASP A 88 -24.90 -8.37 -1.92
N PRO A 89 -25.42 -7.20 -2.35
CA PRO A 89 -25.50 -6.03 -1.49
C PRO A 89 -26.67 -6.09 -0.49
N ARG A 90 -27.65 -6.96 -0.71
CA ARG A 90 -28.89 -6.97 0.07
C ARG A 90 -28.73 -7.11 1.58
N PRO A 91 -27.83 -7.97 2.12
CA PRO A 91 -27.60 -8.02 3.57
C PRO A 91 -27.11 -6.69 4.12
N PHE A 92 -26.22 -6.00 3.39
CA PHE A 92 -25.67 -4.71 3.78
C PHE A 92 -26.69 -3.57 3.63
N GLU A 93 -27.53 -3.60 2.60
CA GLU A 93 -28.65 -2.65 2.42
C GLU A 93 -29.62 -2.72 3.61
N TYR A 94 -29.97 -3.94 4.07
CA TYR A 94 -30.82 -4.10 5.25
C TYR A 94 -30.15 -3.55 6.53
N GLN A 95 -28.85 -3.74 6.70
CA GLN A 95 -28.11 -3.18 7.84
C GLN A 95 -28.08 -1.65 7.81
N VAL A 96 -27.86 -1.06 6.64
CA VAL A 96 -27.91 0.41 6.45
C VAL A 96 -29.29 0.96 6.79
N GLU A 97 -30.37 0.32 6.31
CA GLU A 97 -31.73 0.78 6.58
C GLU A 97 -32.12 0.62 8.06
N GLN A 98 -31.72 -0.49 8.70
CA GLN A 98 -31.89 -0.68 10.14
C GLN A 98 -31.18 0.45 10.91
N GLN A 99 -29.91 0.70 10.62
CA GLN A 99 -29.13 1.72 11.33
C GLN A 99 -29.66 3.13 11.08
N ARG A 100 -30.21 3.37 9.89
CA ARG A 100 -30.90 4.64 9.57
C ARG A 100 -32.16 4.83 10.42
N ALA A 101 -32.93 3.77 10.63
CA ALA A 101 -34.13 3.83 11.48
C ALA A 101 -33.74 4.11 12.96
N GLU A 102 -32.67 3.46 13.44
CA GLU A 102 -32.13 3.71 14.80
C GLU A 102 -31.64 5.17 14.98
N LEU A 103 -30.98 5.74 13.96
CA LEU A 103 -30.61 7.15 13.97
C LEU A 103 -31.83 8.08 14.07
N VAL A 104 -32.89 7.78 13.31
CA VAL A 104 -34.13 8.56 13.38
C VAL A 104 -34.78 8.47 14.77
N GLN A 105 -34.77 7.28 15.37
CA GLN A 105 -35.26 7.08 16.74
C GLN A 105 -34.44 7.88 17.75
N SER A 106 -33.12 7.83 17.66
CA SER A 106 -32.23 8.59 18.56
C SER A 106 -32.43 10.10 18.42
N ARG A 107 -32.67 10.60 17.21
CA ARG A 107 -33.02 12.01 17.00
C ARG A 107 -34.34 12.40 17.64
N GLN A 108 -35.34 11.50 17.59
CA GLN A 108 -36.63 11.75 18.28
C GLN A 108 -36.46 11.77 19.79
N GLU A 109 -35.63 10.89 20.35
CA GLU A 109 -35.29 10.88 21.78
C GLU A 109 -34.61 12.18 22.22
N VAL A 110 -33.64 12.67 21.47
CA VAL A 110 -33.00 13.98 21.74
C VAL A 110 -34.03 15.11 21.68
N ASN A 111 -34.91 15.14 20.69
CA ASN A 111 -35.98 16.15 20.61
C ASN A 111 -36.95 16.10 21.81
N GLN A 112 -37.19 14.90 22.36
CA GLN A 112 -37.99 14.72 23.56
C GLN A 112 -37.28 15.34 24.77
N TYR A 113 -36.00 15.04 24.99
CA TYR A 113 -35.18 15.64 26.07
C TYR A 113 -35.14 17.17 25.98
N GLU A 114 -34.98 17.74 24.77
CA GLU A 114 -35.04 19.19 24.58
C GLU A 114 -36.40 19.78 24.98
N SER A 115 -37.49 19.02 24.69
CA SER A 115 -38.84 19.45 25.08
C SER A 115 -39.04 19.39 26.58
N ASP A 116 -38.49 18.37 27.25
CA ASP A 116 -38.54 18.23 28.70
C ASP A 116 -37.73 19.34 29.40
N ILE A 117 -36.57 19.71 28.86
CA ILE A 117 -35.77 20.85 29.35
C ILE A 117 -36.58 22.14 29.23
N ARG A 118 -37.21 22.38 28.08
CA ARG A 118 -38.06 23.58 27.89
C ARG A 118 -39.24 23.62 28.88
N ALA A 119 -39.85 22.47 29.16
CA ALA A 119 -40.93 22.37 30.13
C ALA A 119 -40.44 22.68 31.55
N ALA A 120 -39.29 22.10 31.95
CA ALA A 120 -38.70 22.36 33.27
C ALA A 120 -38.28 23.84 33.42
N GLU A 121 -37.76 24.49 32.37
CA GLU A 121 -37.46 25.92 32.36
C GLU A 121 -38.70 26.79 32.63
N GLN A 122 -39.86 26.44 32.05
CA GLN A 122 -41.10 27.17 32.32
C GLN A 122 -41.57 27.01 33.75
N VAL A 123 -41.37 25.83 34.38
CA VAL A 123 -41.65 25.62 35.79
C VAL A 123 -40.76 26.51 36.67
N VAL A 124 -39.48 26.64 36.37
CA VAL A 124 -38.56 27.57 37.07
C VAL A 124 -39.05 29.01 36.92
N LYS A 125 -39.45 29.46 35.72
CA LYS A 125 -39.98 30.81 35.50
C LYS A 125 -41.26 31.07 36.30
N GLN A 126 -42.16 30.10 36.38
CA GLN A 126 -43.36 30.19 37.19
C GLN A 126 -43.00 30.32 38.70
N SER A 127 -42.19 29.41 39.22
CA SER A 127 -41.77 29.44 40.62
C SER A 127 -41.03 30.73 40.98
N GLN A 128 -40.28 31.31 40.06
CA GLN A 128 -39.63 32.61 40.21
C GLN A 128 -40.66 33.76 40.32
N ALA A 129 -41.73 33.72 39.51
CA ALA A 129 -42.81 34.71 39.59
C ALA A 129 -43.55 34.61 40.90
N ASP A 130 -43.86 33.38 41.38
CA ASP A 130 -44.55 33.11 42.64
C ASP A 130 -43.70 33.60 43.83
N LEU A 131 -42.36 33.35 43.79
CA LEU A 131 -41.44 33.91 44.82
C LEU A 131 -41.41 35.44 44.78
N THR A 132 -41.41 36.06 43.62
CA THR A 132 -41.44 37.52 43.46
C THR A 132 -42.70 38.11 44.06
N TYR A 133 -43.85 37.46 43.88
CA TYR A 133 -45.11 37.87 44.50
C TYR A 133 -45.04 37.72 46.02
N ALA A 134 -44.57 36.60 46.57
CA ALA A 134 -44.43 36.37 48.00
C ALA A 134 -43.48 37.40 48.69
N GLN A 135 -42.36 37.67 47.97
CA GLN A 135 -41.40 38.68 48.42
C GLN A 135 -42.06 40.10 48.51
N LYS A 136 -42.80 40.47 47.47
CA LYS A 136 -43.49 41.74 47.44
C LYS A 136 -44.54 41.87 48.58
N LEU A 137 -45.31 40.82 48.82
CA LEU A 137 -46.30 40.76 49.91
C LEU A 137 -45.60 40.95 51.28
N TYR A 138 -44.47 40.26 51.51
CA TYR A 138 -43.67 40.45 52.74
C TYR A 138 -43.14 41.85 52.82
N ASP A 139 -42.57 42.43 51.76
CA ASP A 139 -42.04 43.82 51.76
C ASP A 139 -43.11 44.87 51.99
N ASP A 140 -44.34 44.65 51.53
CA ASP A 140 -45.50 45.56 51.78
C ASP A 140 -46.04 45.43 53.21
N LEU A 141 -46.05 44.21 53.79
CA LEU A 141 -46.58 44.02 55.20
C LEU A 141 -45.57 44.37 56.26
N LEU A 142 -44.27 44.21 56.05
CA LEU A 142 -43.24 44.51 57.08
C LEU A 142 -43.35 45.91 57.68
N PRO A 143 -43.41 47.03 56.91
CA PRO A 143 -43.49 48.38 57.47
C PRO A 143 -44.84 48.67 58.14
N LEU A 144 -45.91 47.95 57.75
CA LEU A 144 -47.22 48.08 58.41
C LEU A 144 -47.28 47.35 59.74
N ALA A 145 -46.64 46.21 59.89
CA ALA A 145 -46.53 45.45 61.12
C ALA A 145 -45.65 46.18 62.14
N GLU A 146 -44.54 46.81 61.70
CA GLU A 146 -43.72 47.68 62.58
C GLU A 146 -44.52 48.84 63.22
N LYS A 147 -45.51 49.37 62.48
CA LYS A 147 -46.40 50.41 62.93
C LYS A 147 -47.66 49.91 63.66
N ASN A 148 -47.79 48.59 63.87
CA ASN A 148 -48.95 47.91 64.45
C ASN A 148 -50.28 48.11 63.66
N TYR A 149 -50.17 48.32 62.32
CA TYR A 149 -51.38 48.46 61.43
C TYR A 149 -51.93 47.14 60.94
N VAL A 150 -51.12 46.04 61.03
CA VAL A 150 -51.54 44.67 60.70
C VAL A 150 -51.20 43.70 61.83
N ALA A 151 -51.92 42.60 61.95
CA ALA A 151 -51.73 41.61 62.98
C ALA A 151 -50.35 40.86 62.73
N ARG A 152 -49.66 40.59 63.84
CA ARG A 152 -48.38 39.83 63.73
C ARG A 152 -48.48 38.49 63.03
N ILE A 153 -49.61 37.82 63.17
CA ILE A 153 -49.91 36.54 62.53
C ILE A 153 -49.92 36.63 60.99
N GLU A 154 -50.33 37.79 60.44
CA GLU A 154 -50.33 38.02 58.95
C GLU A 154 -48.90 38.21 58.46
N LEU A 155 -48.01 38.88 59.20
CA LEU A 155 -46.58 38.94 58.83
C LEU A 155 -45.92 37.57 58.95
N ASP A 156 -46.18 36.81 60.01
CA ASP A 156 -45.64 35.43 60.18
C ASP A 156 -46.07 34.53 59.00
N GLN A 157 -47.34 34.63 58.58
CA GLN A 157 -47.85 33.89 57.40
C GLN A 157 -47.13 34.31 56.09
N ALA A 158 -46.85 35.57 55.89
CA ALA A 158 -46.11 36.08 54.76
C ALA A 158 -44.64 35.57 54.74
N ILE A 159 -44.02 35.49 55.92
CA ILE A 159 -42.66 34.93 56.09
C ILE A 159 -42.66 33.44 55.73
N ASP A 160 -43.63 32.69 56.24
CA ASP A 160 -43.77 31.26 55.94
C ASP A 160 -44.02 31.03 54.45
N GLN A 161 -44.89 31.86 53.83
CA GLN A 161 -45.14 31.79 52.38
C GLN A 161 -43.89 32.10 51.56
N LEU A 162 -43.12 33.13 51.94
CA LEU A 162 -41.85 33.48 51.27
C LEU A 162 -40.84 32.35 51.36
N ASN A 163 -40.66 31.74 52.53
CA ASN A 163 -39.76 30.64 52.75
C ASN A 163 -40.19 29.40 51.94
N SER A 164 -41.49 29.12 51.90
CA SER A 164 -42.08 28.04 51.10
C SER A 164 -41.78 28.22 49.61
N GLN A 165 -42.06 29.41 49.05
CA GLN A 165 -41.81 29.69 47.63
C GLN A 165 -40.32 29.65 47.27
N LYS A 166 -39.45 30.07 48.19
CA LYS A 166 -38.01 29.97 48.02
C LYS A 166 -37.54 28.49 47.93
N ALA A 167 -38.12 27.61 48.75
CA ALA A 167 -37.84 26.17 48.68
C ALA A 167 -38.35 25.53 47.38
N VAL A 168 -39.56 25.93 46.92
CA VAL A 168 -40.14 25.47 45.66
C VAL A 168 -39.26 25.90 44.46
N LEU A 169 -38.80 27.14 44.44
CA LEU A 169 -37.91 27.62 43.39
C LEU A 169 -36.61 26.81 43.35
N ASN A 170 -35.97 26.59 44.52
CA ASN A 170 -34.73 25.77 44.59
C ASN A 170 -34.97 24.36 44.09
N GLN A 171 -36.13 23.76 44.41
CA GLN A 171 -36.49 22.44 43.88
C GLN A 171 -36.66 22.45 42.36
N SER A 172 -37.33 23.46 41.81
CA SER A 172 -37.55 23.61 40.37
C SER A 172 -36.22 23.79 39.60
N ILE A 173 -35.30 24.59 40.21
CA ILE A 173 -33.94 24.76 39.62
C ILE A 173 -33.19 23.44 39.63
N ALA A 174 -33.20 22.69 40.74
CA ALA A 174 -32.52 21.41 40.83
C ALA A 174 -33.07 20.39 39.80
N GLU A 175 -34.40 20.38 39.56
CA GLU A 175 -35.01 19.51 38.55
C GLU A 175 -34.65 19.96 37.13
N TYR A 176 -34.63 21.27 36.86
CA TYR A 176 -34.16 21.79 35.56
C TYR A 176 -32.71 21.42 35.29
N GLU A 177 -31.80 21.59 36.27
CA GLU A 177 -30.38 21.21 36.12
C GLU A 177 -30.22 19.70 35.93
N ARG A 178 -31.00 18.86 36.62
CA ARG A 178 -31.00 17.40 36.43
C ARG A 178 -31.43 17.05 35.02
N THR A 179 -32.50 17.65 34.50
CA THR A 179 -32.98 17.39 33.14
C THR A 179 -31.99 17.86 32.09
N LYS A 180 -31.32 19.00 32.34
CA LYS A 180 -30.29 19.52 31.45
C LYS A 180 -29.07 18.65 31.40
N GLN A 181 -28.61 18.09 32.53
CA GLN A 181 -27.46 17.18 32.58
C GLN A 181 -27.63 15.91 31.71
N ALA A 182 -28.88 15.45 31.45
CA ALA A 182 -29.15 14.33 30.60
C ALA A 182 -28.70 14.56 29.14
N LEU A 183 -28.60 15.83 28.70
CA LEU A 183 -28.20 16.23 27.34
C LEU A 183 -26.84 16.93 27.26
N GLU A 184 -26.10 17.02 28.36
CA GLU A 184 -24.87 17.86 28.44
C GLU A 184 -23.66 17.27 27.70
N TYR A 185 -23.74 15.98 27.25
CA TYR A 185 -22.64 15.33 26.55
C TYR A 185 -22.72 15.66 25.05
N THR A 186 -22.03 16.72 24.64
CA THR A 186 -21.88 17.07 23.23
C THR A 186 -20.43 16.86 22.78
N ILE A 187 -20.25 16.40 21.52
CA ILE A 187 -18.96 16.31 20.83
C ILE A 187 -19.08 17.22 19.61
N ASP A 188 -18.18 18.20 19.48
CA ASP A 188 -18.18 19.20 18.39
C ASP A 188 -19.54 19.93 18.19
N GLY A 189 -20.31 20.12 19.29
CA GLY A 189 -21.61 20.78 19.25
C GLY A 189 -22.79 19.88 18.87
N GLU A 190 -22.58 18.59 18.64
CA GLU A 190 -23.62 17.57 18.46
C GLU A 190 -23.73 16.67 19.69
N PHE A 191 -24.94 16.19 19.95
CA PHE A 191 -25.16 15.22 21.01
C PHE A 191 -24.39 13.93 20.73
N ALA A 192 -23.66 13.44 21.73
CA ALA A 192 -22.80 12.26 21.62
C ALA A 192 -23.57 11.03 21.09
N LEU A 193 -24.84 10.88 21.48
CA LEU A 193 -25.71 9.79 21.00
C LEU A 193 -25.94 9.88 19.49
N ILE A 194 -26.25 11.05 18.95
CA ILE A 194 -26.45 11.26 17.51
C ILE A 194 -25.16 10.97 16.76
N ARG A 195 -24.02 11.51 17.22
CA ARG A 195 -22.71 11.29 16.61
C ARG A 195 -22.32 9.81 16.57
N GLN A 196 -22.64 9.07 17.64
CA GLN A 196 -22.42 7.62 17.67
C GLN A 196 -23.24 6.93 16.60
N MET A 197 -24.52 7.21 16.48
CA MET A 197 -25.41 6.58 15.48
C MET A 197 -25.03 6.98 14.05
N GLU A 198 -24.62 8.22 13.82
CA GLU A 198 -24.10 8.65 12.50
C GLU A 198 -22.81 7.94 12.11
N SER A 199 -21.89 7.77 13.06
CA SER A 199 -20.66 7.00 12.82
C SER A 199 -20.94 5.54 12.50
N GLN A 200 -21.91 4.94 13.19
CA GLN A 200 -22.35 3.56 12.93
C GLN A 200 -23.00 3.44 11.54
N LEU A 201 -23.86 4.39 11.17
CA LEU A 201 -24.47 4.42 9.84
C LEU A 201 -23.41 4.60 8.74
N ALA A 202 -22.40 5.45 8.96
CA ALA A 202 -21.30 5.65 8.02
C ALA A 202 -20.51 4.34 7.82
N TYR A 203 -20.25 3.58 8.89
CA TYR A 203 -19.58 2.29 8.82
C TYR A 203 -20.37 1.26 7.97
N TYR A 204 -21.68 1.13 8.17
CA TYR A 204 -22.48 0.19 7.36
C TYR A 204 -22.61 0.63 5.89
N ARG A 205 -22.63 1.94 5.62
CA ARG A 205 -22.56 2.46 4.24
C ARG A 205 -21.24 2.12 3.57
N TYR A 206 -20.14 2.29 4.30
CA TYR A 206 -18.83 1.87 3.81
C TYR A 206 -18.81 0.38 3.46
N GLN A 207 -19.33 -0.50 4.34
CA GLN A 207 -19.44 -1.94 4.03
C GLN A 207 -20.28 -2.21 2.78
N LEU A 208 -21.38 -1.49 2.61
CA LEU A 208 -22.22 -1.60 1.41
C LEU A 208 -21.44 -1.16 0.14
N GLU A 209 -20.67 -0.10 0.20
CA GLU A 209 -19.82 0.33 -0.91
C GLU A 209 -18.78 -0.75 -1.26
N GLN A 210 -18.22 -1.42 -0.26
CA GLN A 210 -17.23 -2.50 -0.47
C GLN A 210 -17.83 -3.79 -1.08
N THR A 211 -19.14 -3.89 -1.25
CA THR A 211 -19.75 -5.00 -1.99
C THR A 211 -19.46 -4.96 -3.49
N THR A 212 -19.05 -3.82 -4.01
CA THR A 212 -18.57 -3.67 -5.39
C THR A 212 -17.06 -3.37 -5.36
N VAL A 213 -16.29 -4.24 -5.96
CA VAL A 213 -14.82 -4.12 -5.99
C VAL A 213 -14.39 -3.57 -7.34
N TYR A 214 -13.54 -2.55 -7.28
CA TYR A 214 -13.03 -1.82 -8.43
C TYR A 214 -11.52 -2.02 -8.58
N ALA A 215 -10.99 -1.83 -9.79
CA ALA A 215 -9.57 -1.84 -10.05
C ALA A 215 -8.90 -0.66 -9.32
N SER A 216 -7.79 -0.94 -8.64
CA SER A 216 -7.01 0.07 -7.91
C SER A 216 -5.89 0.69 -8.73
N VAL A 217 -5.58 0.12 -9.90
CA VAL A 217 -4.54 0.56 -10.84
C VAL A 217 -4.97 0.19 -12.26
N ASP A 218 -4.41 0.87 -13.25
CA ASP A 218 -4.47 0.45 -14.65
C ASP A 218 -3.63 -0.82 -14.83
N GLY A 219 -4.12 -1.82 -15.56
CA GLY A 219 -3.34 -3.03 -15.76
C GLY A 219 -4.12 -4.24 -16.23
N PHE A 220 -3.47 -5.39 -16.22
CA PHE A 220 -4.02 -6.65 -16.70
C PHE A 220 -4.51 -7.55 -15.57
N VAL A 221 -5.73 -8.05 -15.71
CA VAL A 221 -6.30 -9.07 -14.82
C VAL A 221 -5.61 -10.40 -15.04
N THR A 222 -5.13 -11.04 -14.00
CA THR A 222 -4.56 -12.39 -14.05
C THR A 222 -5.02 -13.23 -12.87
N ASN A 223 -4.90 -14.54 -12.97
CA ASN A 223 -5.29 -15.49 -11.91
C ASN A 223 -6.72 -15.28 -11.41
N LEU A 224 -7.67 -15.02 -12.32
CA LEU A 224 -9.08 -14.85 -11.98
C LEU A 224 -9.69 -16.18 -11.55
N GLN A 225 -10.04 -16.30 -10.26
CA GLN A 225 -10.58 -17.52 -9.66
C GLN A 225 -12.07 -17.38 -9.28
N LEU A 226 -12.72 -16.30 -9.71
CA LEU A 226 -14.12 -16.02 -9.38
C LEU A 226 -15.09 -16.66 -10.34
N VAL A 227 -16.16 -17.22 -9.73
CA VAL A 227 -17.34 -17.68 -10.46
C VAL A 227 -18.57 -17.09 -9.82
N SER A 228 -19.49 -16.57 -10.64
CA SER A 228 -20.78 -16.09 -10.15
C SER A 228 -21.50 -17.20 -9.37
N GLY A 229 -21.95 -16.86 -8.17
CA GLY A 229 -22.59 -17.78 -7.23
C GLY A 229 -21.65 -18.36 -6.14
N SER A 230 -20.33 -18.22 -6.25
CA SER A 230 -19.39 -18.59 -5.18
C SER A 230 -19.54 -17.68 -3.98
N TYR A 231 -19.13 -18.17 -2.80
CA TYR A 231 -19.00 -17.38 -1.59
C TYR A 231 -17.53 -17.12 -1.33
N ILE A 232 -17.18 -15.91 -0.94
CA ILE A 232 -15.81 -15.49 -0.65
C ILE A 232 -15.73 -14.80 0.71
N ASP A 233 -14.62 -15.03 1.40
CA ASP A 233 -14.35 -14.46 2.72
C ASP A 233 -13.48 -13.18 2.61
N VAL A 234 -13.47 -12.39 3.68
CA VAL A 234 -12.66 -11.17 3.75
C VAL A 234 -11.18 -11.51 3.64
N GLY A 235 -10.49 -10.85 2.72
CA GLY A 235 -9.05 -10.98 2.54
C GLY A 235 -8.61 -12.11 1.60
N ASP A 236 -9.53 -12.94 1.10
CA ASP A 236 -9.20 -13.95 0.11
C ASP A 236 -8.86 -13.31 -1.24
N ALA A 237 -7.62 -13.49 -1.70
CA ALA A 237 -7.20 -12.99 -3.01
C ALA A 237 -7.88 -13.79 -4.12
N VAL A 238 -8.73 -13.12 -4.89
CA VAL A 238 -9.58 -13.78 -5.91
C VAL A 238 -9.14 -13.50 -7.34
N LEU A 239 -8.36 -12.47 -7.55
CA LEU A 239 -7.66 -12.15 -8.79
C LEU A 239 -6.43 -11.29 -8.49
N THR A 240 -5.57 -11.16 -9.47
CA THR A 240 -4.37 -10.32 -9.39
C THR A 240 -4.38 -9.31 -10.53
N LEU A 241 -4.08 -8.04 -10.24
CA LEU A 241 -3.82 -7.01 -11.23
C LEU A 241 -2.31 -6.86 -11.41
N VAL A 242 -1.86 -6.83 -12.64
CA VAL A 242 -0.49 -6.51 -13.04
C VAL A 242 -0.50 -5.07 -13.53
N ASP A 243 0.18 -4.19 -12.81
CA ASP A 243 0.33 -2.77 -13.15
C ASP A 243 1.04 -2.62 -14.50
N ASP A 244 0.46 -1.86 -15.41
CA ASP A 244 0.98 -1.65 -16.77
C ASP A 244 1.97 -0.48 -16.85
N ASP A 245 1.98 0.44 -15.88
CA ASP A 245 2.79 1.65 -15.92
C ASP A 245 4.25 1.44 -15.48
N ASN A 246 4.54 0.41 -14.69
CA ASN A 246 5.80 0.29 -13.98
C ASN A 246 6.49 -1.06 -14.23
N TRP A 247 7.21 -1.15 -15.34
CA TRP A 247 8.01 -2.33 -15.70
C TRP A 247 9.49 -2.13 -15.38
N TRP A 248 10.11 -3.15 -14.80
CA TRP A 248 11.55 -3.15 -14.57
C TRP A 248 12.13 -4.54 -14.79
N VAL A 249 13.45 -4.59 -14.93
CA VAL A 249 14.20 -5.84 -14.99
C VAL A 249 14.99 -6.04 -13.72
N VAL A 250 14.88 -7.23 -13.13
CA VAL A 250 15.75 -7.68 -12.05
C VAL A 250 16.79 -8.60 -12.64
N ALA A 251 18.05 -8.20 -12.56
CA ALA A 251 19.18 -8.94 -13.11
C ALA A 251 20.11 -9.39 -11.99
N ASN A 252 20.37 -10.68 -11.89
CA ASN A 252 21.19 -11.29 -10.86
C ASN A 252 22.65 -11.35 -11.32
N PHE A 253 23.49 -10.47 -10.82
CA PHE A 253 24.91 -10.43 -11.09
C PHE A 253 25.72 -11.16 -10.04
N ARG A 254 26.88 -11.73 -10.45
CA ARG A 254 27.82 -12.36 -9.51
C ARG A 254 28.44 -11.31 -8.60
N GLU A 255 28.80 -11.70 -7.39
CA GLU A 255 29.42 -10.85 -6.37
C GLU A 255 30.68 -10.12 -6.87
N ASN A 256 31.51 -10.77 -7.68
CA ASN A 256 32.72 -10.18 -8.24
C ASN A 256 32.45 -9.04 -9.25
N SER A 257 31.27 -9.00 -9.84
CA SER A 257 30.88 -8.04 -10.87
C SER A 257 30.04 -6.89 -10.31
N VAL A 258 29.17 -7.15 -9.29
CA VAL A 258 28.23 -6.16 -8.73
C VAL A 258 28.91 -4.95 -8.11
N GLY A 259 30.10 -5.10 -7.52
CA GLY A 259 30.81 -4.00 -6.84
C GLY A 259 31.18 -2.82 -7.74
N ARG A 260 31.03 -2.93 -9.06
CA ARG A 260 31.26 -1.85 -10.03
C ARG A 260 29.98 -1.32 -10.68
N ILE A 261 28.87 -1.98 -10.46
CA ILE A 261 27.57 -1.55 -10.94
C ILE A 261 27.09 -0.40 -10.03
N LYS A 262 26.73 0.72 -10.61
CA LYS A 262 26.27 1.92 -9.91
C LYS A 262 25.00 2.43 -10.55
N PRO A 263 24.08 3.02 -9.77
CA PRO A 263 22.92 3.72 -10.31
C PRO A 263 23.32 4.75 -11.37
N GLY A 264 22.50 4.90 -12.40
CA GLY A 264 22.71 5.80 -13.53
C GLY A 264 23.62 5.23 -14.64
N GLN A 265 24.11 4.00 -14.52
CA GLN A 265 24.87 3.36 -15.59
C GLN A 265 23.96 2.82 -16.68
N ARG A 266 24.40 3.00 -17.92
CA ARG A 266 23.70 2.47 -19.09
C ARG A 266 23.84 0.96 -19.17
N ALA A 267 22.75 0.32 -19.59
CA ALA A 267 22.70 -1.10 -19.87
C ALA A 267 21.98 -1.35 -21.20
N GLU A 268 22.25 -2.46 -21.82
CA GLU A 268 21.47 -3.04 -22.93
C GLU A 268 20.84 -4.34 -22.45
N ILE A 269 19.60 -4.55 -22.82
CA ILE A 269 18.84 -5.74 -22.49
C ILE A 269 18.29 -6.40 -23.75
N SER A 270 18.30 -7.73 -23.76
CA SER A 270 17.63 -8.56 -24.74
C SER A 270 16.53 -9.35 -24.05
N VAL A 271 15.31 -9.21 -24.50
CA VAL A 271 14.15 -9.94 -23.98
C VAL A 271 13.93 -11.17 -24.84
N ALA A 272 13.88 -12.36 -24.24
CA ALA A 272 13.75 -13.62 -24.99
C ALA A 272 12.44 -13.70 -25.80
N MET A 273 11.38 -13.00 -25.37
CA MET A 273 10.13 -12.91 -26.15
C MET A 273 10.28 -12.15 -27.48
N TYR A 274 11.31 -11.29 -27.62
CA TYR A 274 11.56 -10.47 -28.81
C TYR A 274 12.99 -10.68 -29.33
N PRO A 275 13.29 -11.88 -29.90
CA PRO A 275 14.62 -12.22 -30.41
C PRO A 275 15.11 -11.20 -31.45
N GLY A 276 16.38 -10.81 -31.35
CA GLY A 276 16.99 -9.83 -32.25
C GLY A 276 16.75 -8.38 -31.90
N LYS A 277 15.84 -8.07 -30.95
CA LYS A 277 15.59 -6.70 -30.45
C LYS A 277 16.41 -6.43 -29.18
N ILE A 278 17.07 -5.27 -29.18
CA ILE A 278 17.83 -4.78 -28.01
C ILE A 278 17.16 -3.50 -27.51
N PHE A 279 16.84 -3.50 -26.23
CA PHE A 279 16.30 -2.32 -25.54
C PHE A 279 17.37 -1.66 -24.71
N LYS A 280 17.28 -0.35 -24.57
CA LYS A 280 18.14 0.40 -23.66
C LYS A 280 17.55 0.40 -22.28
N ALA A 281 18.44 0.24 -21.30
CA ALA A 281 18.08 0.25 -19.89
C ALA A 281 19.08 1.09 -19.10
N GLU A 282 18.67 1.47 -17.90
CA GLU A 282 19.52 2.18 -16.95
C GLU A 282 19.45 1.49 -15.60
N VAL A 283 20.60 1.39 -14.93
CA VAL A 283 20.66 0.85 -13.58
C VAL A 283 19.98 1.82 -12.61
N GLU A 284 18.89 1.38 -12.01
CA GLU A 284 18.13 2.14 -11.02
C GLU A 284 18.74 1.97 -9.62
N SER A 285 18.92 0.73 -9.21
CA SER A 285 19.47 0.39 -7.90
C SER A 285 20.18 -0.96 -7.91
N SER A 286 21.02 -1.17 -6.92
CA SER A 286 21.62 -2.46 -6.59
C SER A 286 21.32 -2.76 -5.13
N ASP A 287 20.80 -3.95 -4.86
CA ASP A 287 20.41 -4.33 -3.50
C ASP A 287 21.65 -4.52 -2.61
N TRP A 288 21.52 -4.14 -1.35
CA TRP A 288 22.60 -4.19 -0.36
C TRP A 288 22.75 -5.55 0.32
N GLY A 289 21.83 -6.48 0.09
CA GLY A 289 21.88 -7.78 0.72
C GLY A 289 21.04 -8.82 0.02
N VAL A 290 21.46 -10.06 0.15
CA VAL A 290 20.72 -11.24 -0.31
C VAL A 290 20.60 -12.22 0.84
N SER A 291 19.50 -12.95 0.89
CA SER A 291 19.37 -14.04 1.86
C SER A 291 20.29 -15.19 1.45
N THR A 292 21.27 -15.48 2.29
CA THR A 292 22.26 -16.56 2.04
C THR A 292 21.85 -17.89 2.66
N GLY A 293 20.66 -17.96 3.28
CA GLY A 293 20.24 -19.11 4.08
C GLY A 293 20.94 -19.20 5.46
N GLN A 294 21.92 -18.33 5.71
CA GLN A 294 22.51 -18.17 7.04
C GLN A 294 21.56 -17.28 7.86
N GLY A 295 21.19 -17.77 9.05
CA GLY A 295 20.14 -17.16 9.88
C GLY A 295 20.30 -15.64 10.08
N ILE A 296 19.19 -14.95 10.18
CA ILE A 296 19.15 -13.55 10.62
C ILE A 296 19.80 -13.45 11.98
N PRO A 297 20.61 -12.40 12.29
CA PRO A 297 21.17 -12.20 13.63
C PRO A 297 20.04 -12.16 14.67
N SER A 298 19.79 -13.28 15.35
CA SER A 298 18.74 -13.45 16.36
C SER A 298 19.26 -13.37 17.79
N GLY A 299 20.58 -13.13 17.96
CA GLY A 299 21.27 -13.19 19.24
C GLY A 299 21.78 -14.57 19.61
N ASP A 300 21.45 -15.61 18.83
CA ASP A 300 22.03 -16.94 18.97
C ASP A 300 23.40 -17.02 18.28
N LEU A 301 24.22 -17.98 18.69
CA LEU A 301 25.51 -18.24 18.05
C LEU A 301 25.29 -18.60 16.56
N PRO A 302 26.07 -18.03 15.64
CA PRO A 302 25.92 -18.33 14.22
C PRO A 302 26.21 -19.81 13.96
N ASP A 303 25.26 -20.51 13.37
CA ASP A 303 25.44 -21.87 12.86
C ASP A 303 26.19 -21.76 11.52
N VAL A 304 27.42 -22.28 11.50
CA VAL A 304 28.24 -22.30 10.30
C VAL A 304 28.03 -23.64 9.61
N GLU A 305 27.16 -23.67 8.60
CA GLU A 305 27.10 -24.82 7.70
C GLU A 305 28.45 -25.03 7.03
N ASN A 306 29.04 -26.20 7.24
CA ASN A 306 30.21 -26.61 6.48
C ASN A 306 29.81 -26.79 5.02
N PRO A 307 30.41 -26.06 4.04
CA PRO A 307 30.10 -26.24 2.64
C PRO A 307 30.51 -27.66 2.24
N GLU A 308 29.54 -28.51 1.95
CA GLU A 308 29.75 -29.86 1.44
C GLU A 308 30.36 -29.86 0.00
N ASN A 309 30.42 -28.68 -0.63
CA ASN A 309 30.94 -28.53 -1.99
C ASN A 309 32.36 -27.93 -1.98
N TRP A 310 33.28 -28.63 -2.61
CA TRP A 310 34.67 -28.21 -2.83
C TRP A 310 34.83 -26.88 -3.59
N VAL A 311 33.81 -26.45 -4.32
CA VAL A 311 33.78 -25.16 -5.03
C VAL A 311 32.66 -24.31 -4.44
N SER A 312 33.03 -23.18 -3.80
CA SER A 312 32.08 -22.16 -3.38
C SER A 312 31.39 -21.53 -4.60
N ILE A 313 30.10 -21.66 -4.71
CA ILE A 313 29.29 -20.98 -5.73
C ILE A 313 29.20 -19.50 -5.34
N SER A 314 29.66 -18.60 -6.22
CA SER A 314 29.55 -17.16 -6.00
C SER A 314 28.10 -16.76 -5.80
N GLN A 315 27.83 -15.98 -4.74
CA GLN A 315 26.51 -15.40 -4.50
C GLN A 315 26.14 -14.47 -5.65
N ARG A 316 24.82 -14.32 -5.86
CA ARG A 316 24.27 -13.39 -6.86
C ARG A 316 23.51 -12.29 -6.17
N PHE A 317 23.72 -11.07 -6.64
CA PHE A 317 23.07 -9.88 -6.12
C PHE A 317 22.12 -9.33 -7.17
N PRO A 318 20.85 -9.07 -6.82
CA PRO A 318 19.90 -8.49 -7.74
C PRO A 318 20.23 -7.01 -7.98
N VAL A 319 20.12 -6.62 -9.23
CA VAL A 319 20.25 -5.24 -9.71
C VAL A 319 18.97 -4.90 -10.46
N ARG A 320 18.32 -3.81 -10.07
CA ARG A 320 17.13 -3.31 -10.72
C ARG A 320 17.51 -2.36 -11.84
N LEU A 321 16.91 -2.57 -13.02
CA LEU A 321 17.10 -1.74 -14.19
C LEU A 321 15.75 -1.24 -14.69
N SER A 322 15.67 0.05 -14.99
CA SER A 322 14.55 0.65 -15.70
C SER A 322 14.74 0.49 -17.20
N ILE A 323 13.65 0.29 -17.94
CA ILE A 323 13.67 0.19 -19.41
C ILE A 323 13.39 1.58 -19.98
N ALA A 324 14.35 2.13 -20.74
CA ALA A 324 14.27 3.52 -21.20
C ALA A 324 13.47 3.72 -22.49
N ASP A 325 13.51 2.76 -23.41
CA ASP A 325 12.94 2.85 -24.76
C ASP A 325 11.86 1.77 -24.98
N LEU A 326 10.93 1.61 -24.05
CA LEU A 326 9.84 0.65 -24.19
C LEU A 326 8.66 1.29 -24.94
N ASN A 327 8.28 0.69 -26.07
CA ASN A 327 6.99 0.95 -26.72
C ASN A 327 6.07 -0.23 -26.40
N GLU A 328 5.22 -0.09 -25.40
CA GLU A 328 4.38 -1.16 -24.86
C GLU A 328 3.34 -1.65 -25.87
N GLU A 329 2.86 -0.80 -26.76
CA GLU A 329 1.95 -1.19 -27.85
C GLU A 329 2.62 -2.17 -28.85
N GLU A 330 3.91 -1.98 -29.14
CA GLU A 330 4.65 -2.81 -30.08
C GLU A 330 5.31 -4.03 -29.42
N TYR A 331 5.72 -3.89 -28.15
CA TYR A 331 6.44 -4.91 -27.38
C TYR A 331 5.84 -5.09 -25.99
N PRO A 332 4.62 -5.66 -25.85
CA PRO A 332 3.99 -5.89 -24.57
C PRO A 332 4.82 -6.85 -23.70
N LEU A 333 5.18 -6.41 -22.51
CA LEU A 333 5.97 -7.21 -21.58
C LEU A 333 5.09 -8.14 -20.75
N ARG A 334 5.72 -9.19 -20.22
CA ARG A 334 5.07 -10.14 -19.30
C ARG A 334 5.96 -10.40 -18.11
N ILE A 335 5.38 -10.44 -16.93
CA ILE A 335 6.10 -10.79 -15.70
C ILE A 335 6.73 -12.18 -15.85
N GLY A 336 7.97 -12.33 -15.39
CA GLY A 336 8.72 -13.57 -15.45
C GLY A 336 9.39 -13.84 -16.82
N GLY A 337 9.20 -12.96 -17.80
CA GLY A 337 9.92 -13.06 -19.07
C GLY A 337 11.43 -13.01 -18.85
N THR A 338 12.16 -13.96 -19.46
CA THR A 338 13.61 -14.07 -19.34
C THR A 338 14.31 -12.97 -20.13
N VAL A 339 15.34 -12.39 -19.53
CA VAL A 339 16.11 -11.27 -20.08
C VAL A 339 17.60 -11.55 -19.97
N SER A 340 18.35 -11.20 -20.99
CA SER A 340 19.82 -11.10 -20.93
C SER A 340 20.23 -9.63 -20.79
N VAL A 341 21.11 -9.34 -19.84
CA VAL A 341 21.49 -7.98 -19.48
C VAL A 341 23.00 -7.79 -19.57
N SER A 342 23.43 -6.69 -20.17
CA SER A 342 24.82 -6.23 -20.15
C SER A 342 24.90 -4.80 -19.62
N VAL A 343 25.64 -4.57 -18.54
CA VAL A 343 25.83 -3.26 -17.92
C VAL A 343 27.18 -2.67 -18.31
N TYR A 344 27.24 -1.40 -18.69
CA TYR A 344 28.44 -0.69 -19.11
C TYR A 344 29.03 0.12 -17.93
N THR A 345 29.97 -0.49 -17.18
CA THR A 345 30.53 0.12 -15.95
C THR A 345 31.68 1.11 -16.21
N GLY A 346 32.19 1.18 -17.45
CA GLY A 346 33.35 2.01 -17.81
C GLY A 346 33.21 2.72 -19.16
N ARG A 347 34.10 3.72 -19.40
CA ARG A 347 34.17 4.46 -20.66
C ARG A 347 34.94 3.76 -21.80
N ASN A 348 35.26 2.48 -21.65
CA ASN A 348 36.03 1.74 -22.65
C ASN A 348 35.16 1.36 -23.85
N PHE A 349 35.20 2.20 -24.88
CA PHE A 349 34.41 2.05 -26.09
C PHE A 349 34.57 0.68 -26.78
N ILE A 350 35.79 0.12 -26.76
CA ILE A 350 36.08 -1.19 -27.38
C ILE A 350 35.38 -2.34 -26.62
N LEU A 351 35.48 -2.37 -25.28
CA LEU A 351 34.86 -3.43 -24.47
C LEU A 351 33.33 -3.33 -24.52
N ASN A 352 32.80 -2.11 -24.46
CA ASN A 352 31.35 -1.87 -24.57
C ASN A 352 30.81 -2.32 -25.93
N GLY A 353 31.51 -2.02 -27.01
CA GLY A 353 31.12 -2.46 -28.36
C GLY A 353 31.13 -3.99 -28.53
N LEU A 354 32.13 -4.64 -27.96
CA LEU A 354 32.24 -6.12 -27.97
C LEU A 354 31.15 -6.78 -27.12
N ALA A 355 30.84 -6.23 -25.94
CA ALA A 355 29.77 -6.74 -25.09
C ALA A 355 28.39 -6.62 -25.77
N GLY A 356 28.11 -5.45 -26.38
CA GLY A 356 26.88 -5.26 -27.16
C GLY A 356 26.79 -6.19 -28.39
N PHE A 357 27.92 -6.48 -29.03
CA PHE A 357 27.97 -7.46 -30.13
C PHE A 357 27.64 -8.90 -29.65
N TRP A 358 28.18 -9.31 -28.50
CA TRP A 358 27.87 -10.62 -27.90
C TRP A 358 26.41 -10.71 -27.47
N LEU A 359 25.84 -9.63 -26.88
CA LEU A 359 24.42 -9.59 -26.52
C LEU A 359 23.53 -9.76 -27.74
N ARG A 360 23.89 -9.14 -28.90
CA ARG A 360 23.17 -9.28 -30.16
C ARG A 360 23.24 -10.69 -30.71
N ILE A 361 24.41 -11.34 -30.64
CA ILE A 361 24.58 -12.75 -31.04
C ILE A 361 23.72 -13.64 -30.12
N GLY A 362 23.77 -13.42 -28.80
CA GLY A 362 22.92 -14.15 -27.85
C GLY A 362 21.45 -14.01 -28.18
N SER A 363 20.98 -12.79 -28.42
CA SER A 363 19.60 -12.53 -28.84
C SER A 363 19.18 -13.20 -30.14
N LEU A 364 20.11 -13.41 -31.08
CA LEU A 364 19.82 -14.18 -32.31
C LEU A 364 19.77 -15.68 -32.04
N VAL A 365 20.49 -16.19 -31.06
CA VAL A 365 20.42 -17.60 -30.66
C VAL A 365 19.07 -17.91 -30.00
N ASP A 366 18.45 -16.96 -29.34
CA ASP A 366 17.10 -17.09 -28.76
C ASP A 366 16.01 -17.36 -29.83
N TYR A 367 16.33 -17.19 -31.13
CA TYR A 367 15.45 -17.63 -32.21
C TYR A 367 15.33 -19.16 -32.32
N PHE A 368 16.29 -19.89 -31.75
CA PHE A 368 16.39 -21.35 -31.93
C PHE A 368 15.94 -22.11 -30.67
N TYR A 369 15.63 -21.42 -29.62
CA TYR A 369 15.09 -21.95 -28.37
C TYR A 369 13.68 -21.41 -28.12
#